data_03ff6783f979aac37a0f7c640311e92a
#
_entry.id   03ff6783f979aac37a0f7c640311e92a
#
_cell.length_a   1.000
_cell.length_b   1.000
_cell.length_c   1.000
_cell.angle_alpha   90.00
_cell.angle_beta   90.00
_cell.angle_gamma   90.00
#
_symmetry.space_group_name_H-M   'P 1'
#
loop_
_entity.id
_entity.type
_entity.pdbx_description
1 polymer ?
#
loop_
_entity_poly.entity_id
_entity_poly.type
_entity_poly.pdbx_seq_one_letter_code
_entity_poly.pdbx_strand_id
1 'polypeptide(L)'
;LTRAKRKIRDAGIPYRVPPREALPDRLDGVRAVVYLVFNEGYEATEGELIRTDLCAEAIRLARMLDHLIPDEPESRGLLALLLLQHARRAARTDAAGDLVTLEDQNRSRWDHELIDEGLALVDASPGAGPYGLQAAIAACHDRAPRPEDTDWAQIASLYDELERVRPSPVVALNRAVAVAMADGPDAGLRLLDPLAVDLDRYHHFHAARADLLRRAGRGPEAATAYDRALALVGNDAERRYLERRRTAVAD
;
A
#
# COMPACT_ATOMS: atom_id res chain seq x y z
N LEU A 1 -15.01 19.27 -5.35
CA LEU A 1 -15.43 19.90 -4.08
C LEU A 1 -16.79 20.58 -4.17
N THR A 2 -17.08 21.41 -5.16
CA THR A 2 -18.35 22.16 -5.28
C THR A 2 -19.57 21.23 -5.46
N ARG A 3 -19.42 20.14 -6.25
CA ARG A 3 -20.50 19.17 -6.50
C ARG A 3 -20.84 18.34 -5.25
N ALA A 4 -19.81 17.95 -4.47
CA ALA A 4 -19.99 17.23 -3.22
C ALA A 4 -20.64 18.13 -2.15
N LYS A 5 -20.17 19.37 -1.99
CA LYS A 5 -20.79 20.37 -1.08
C LYS A 5 -22.25 20.63 -1.42
N ARG A 6 -22.60 20.70 -2.72
CA ARG A 6 -23.99 20.86 -3.17
C ARG A 6 -24.82 19.64 -2.82
N LYS A 7 -24.33 18.40 -3.08
CA LYS A 7 -25.04 17.16 -2.71
C LYS A 7 -25.31 17.05 -1.20
N ILE A 8 -24.32 17.41 -0.36
CA ILE A 8 -24.49 17.41 1.11
C ILE A 8 -25.57 18.41 1.53
N ARG A 9 -25.58 19.61 0.92
CA ARG A 9 -26.59 20.66 1.19
C ARG A 9 -27.98 20.24 0.73
N ASP A 10 -28.07 19.69 -0.51
CA ASP A 10 -29.34 19.27 -1.11
C ASP A 10 -29.94 18.07 -0.38
N ALA A 11 -29.12 17.22 0.21
CA ALA A 11 -29.52 16.09 1.04
C ALA A 11 -29.92 16.50 2.47
N GLY A 12 -29.85 17.81 2.82
CA GLY A 12 -30.20 18.30 4.15
C GLY A 12 -29.37 17.72 5.30
N ILE A 13 -28.14 17.23 5.00
CA ILE A 13 -27.28 16.65 6.02
C ILE A 13 -26.82 17.77 6.96
N PRO A 14 -27.28 17.79 8.24
CA PRO A 14 -26.91 18.85 9.14
C PRO A 14 -25.43 18.77 9.50
N TYR A 15 -24.72 19.89 9.33
CA TYR A 15 -23.38 20.04 9.87
C TYR A 15 -23.51 20.19 11.40
N ARG A 16 -23.30 19.10 12.12
CA ARG A 16 -23.28 19.08 13.59
C ARG A 16 -21.93 18.53 14.05
N VAL A 17 -21.33 19.21 15.01
CA VAL A 17 -20.20 18.65 15.75
C VAL A 17 -20.75 17.47 16.56
N PRO A 18 -20.25 16.24 16.35
CA PRO A 18 -20.74 15.08 17.09
C PRO A 18 -20.39 15.21 18.59
N PRO A 19 -21.21 14.68 19.47
CA PRO A 19 -20.83 14.55 20.87
C PRO A 19 -19.61 13.63 21.01
N ARG A 20 -18.84 13.80 22.11
CA ARG A 20 -17.58 13.05 22.30
C ARG A 20 -17.77 11.52 22.22
N GLU A 21 -18.90 11.03 22.71
CA GLU A 21 -19.23 9.59 22.72
C GLU A 21 -19.41 9.00 21.31
N ALA A 22 -19.76 9.83 20.33
CA ALA A 22 -19.93 9.43 18.92
C ALA A 22 -18.65 9.61 18.07
N LEU A 23 -17.55 10.12 18.67
CA LEU A 23 -16.29 10.34 17.96
C LEU A 23 -15.62 9.02 17.52
N PRO A 24 -15.53 7.94 18.32
CA PRO A 24 -14.88 6.71 17.91
C PRO A 24 -15.44 6.13 16.61
N ASP A 25 -16.77 5.99 16.52
CA ASP A 25 -17.45 5.45 15.33
C ASP A 25 -17.25 6.30 14.06
N ARG A 26 -17.03 7.62 14.25
CA ARG A 26 -16.80 8.53 13.13
C ARG A 26 -15.33 8.59 12.71
N LEU A 27 -14.40 8.37 13.63
CA LEU A 27 -12.98 8.40 13.34
C LEU A 27 -12.58 7.32 12.34
N ASP A 28 -13.16 6.13 12.42
CA ASP A 28 -12.92 5.07 11.45
C ASP A 28 -13.28 5.50 10.03
N GLY A 29 -14.45 6.14 9.88
CA GLY A 29 -14.87 6.68 8.59
C GLY A 29 -13.95 7.80 8.08
N VAL A 30 -13.51 8.71 8.97
CA VAL A 30 -12.60 9.80 8.61
C VAL A 30 -11.22 9.24 8.20
N ARG A 31 -10.66 8.31 8.98
CA ARG A 31 -9.41 7.62 8.64
C ARG A 31 -9.50 6.93 7.29
N ALA A 32 -10.59 6.21 7.03
CA ALA A 32 -10.82 5.55 5.76
C ALA A 32 -10.86 6.53 4.58
N VAL A 33 -11.51 7.69 4.72
CA VAL A 33 -11.52 8.73 3.68
C VAL A 33 -10.13 9.31 3.45
N VAL A 34 -9.38 9.65 4.51
CA VAL A 34 -8.01 10.16 4.40
C VAL A 34 -7.11 9.14 3.69
N TYR A 35 -7.21 7.86 4.06
CA TYR A 35 -6.46 6.78 3.43
C TYR A 35 -6.82 6.59 1.94
N LEU A 36 -8.11 6.66 1.58
CA LEU A 36 -8.55 6.58 0.17
C LEU A 36 -8.04 7.76 -0.67
N VAL A 37 -8.02 8.99 -0.11
CA VAL A 37 -7.45 10.16 -0.78
C VAL A 37 -5.95 9.96 -1.00
N PHE A 38 -5.25 9.40 -0.01
CA PHE A 38 -3.83 9.10 -0.15
C PHE A 38 -3.58 8.04 -1.22
N ASN A 39 -4.33 6.95 -1.22
CA ASN A 39 -4.15 5.87 -2.19
C ASN A 39 -4.34 6.37 -3.62
N GLU A 40 -5.37 7.19 -3.88
CA GLU A 40 -5.55 7.83 -5.21
C GLU A 40 -4.39 8.76 -5.57
N GLY A 41 -3.72 9.37 -4.58
CA GLY A 41 -2.54 10.18 -4.79
C GLY A 41 -1.26 9.35 -4.96
N TYR A 42 -1.19 8.20 -4.29
CA TYR A 42 -0.02 7.33 -4.28
C TYR A 42 0.06 6.43 -5.52
N GLU A 43 -1.09 5.96 -6.00
CA GLU A 43 -1.24 5.06 -7.15
C GLU A 43 -2.54 5.43 -7.88
N ALA A 44 -2.44 6.47 -8.70
CA ALA A 44 -3.61 7.02 -9.40
C ALA A 44 -4.20 6.00 -10.38
N THR A 45 -5.52 5.88 -10.36
CA THR A 45 -6.27 4.97 -11.24
C THR A 45 -6.13 5.36 -12.71
N GLU A 46 -5.97 6.67 -12.98
CA GLU A 46 -5.82 7.23 -14.33
C GLU A 46 -4.82 8.41 -14.32
N GLY A 47 -4.13 8.60 -15.44
CA GLY A 47 -3.19 9.71 -15.62
C GLY A 47 -1.78 9.41 -15.08
N GLU A 48 -1.15 10.40 -14.47
CA GLU A 48 0.17 10.23 -13.83
C GLU A 48 0.07 9.27 -12.65
N LEU A 49 1.06 8.38 -12.49
CA LEU A 49 1.08 7.36 -11.44
C LEU A 49 0.98 7.97 -10.04
N ILE A 50 1.58 9.15 -9.82
CA ILE A 50 1.62 9.81 -8.50
C ILE A 50 1.01 11.20 -8.60
N ARG A 51 -0.01 11.47 -7.77
CA ARG A 51 -0.63 12.78 -7.56
C ARG A 51 -0.19 13.35 -6.22
N THR A 52 0.94 14.02 -6.21
CA THR A 52 1.61 14.51 -5.00
C THR A 52 0.73 15.48 -4.19
N ASP A 53 -0.14 16.25 -4.84
CA ASP A 53 -1.10 17.15 -4.23
C ASP A 53 -2.08 16.43 -3.30
N LEU A 54 -2.61 15.28 -3.75
CA LEU A 54 -3.52 14.45 -2.94
C LEU A 54 -2.80 13.79 -1.76
N CYS A 55 -1.58 13.28 -1.98
CA CYS A 55 -0.78 12.72 -0.89
C CYS A 55 -0.49 13.78 0.19
N ALA A 56 -0.06 14.98 -0.22
CA ALA A 56 0.24 16.07 0.70
C ALA A 56 -0.99 16.49 1.51
N GLU A 57 -2.16 16.58 0.87
CA GLU A 57 -3.41 16.92 1.55
C GLU A 57 -3.83 15.80 2.53
N ALA A 58 -3.71 14.54 2.16
CA ALA A 58 -4.00 13.42 3.05
C ALA A 58 -3.10 13.42 4.28
N ILE A 59 -1.79 13.66 4.11
CA ILE A 59 -0.83 13.79 5.22
C ILE A 59 -1.20 14.97 6.11
N ARG A 60 -1.54 16.13 5.53
CA ARG A 60 -1.98 17.31 6.30
C ARG A 60 -3.20 16.99 7.16
N LEU A 61 -4.17 16.26 6.60
CA LEU A 61 -5.39 15.84 7.32
C LEU A 61 -5.06 14.82 8.43
N ALA A 62 -4.15 13.86 8.17
CA ALA A 62 -3.72 12.89 9.16
C ALA A 62 -2.98 13.55 10.34
N ARG A 63 -2.09 14.53 10.07
CA ARG A 63 -1.44 15.33 11.13
C ARG A 63 -2.46 16.12 11.96
N MET A 64 -3.49 16.67 11.32
CA MET A 64 -4.56 17.36 12.04
C MET A 64 -5.33 16.40 12.95
N LEU A 65 -5.61 15.17 12.51
CA LEU A 65 -6.27 14.15 13.34
C LEU A 65 -5.42 13.78 14.54
N ASP A 66 -4.13 13.51 14.37
CA ASP A 66 -3.21 13.18 15.45
C ASP A 66 -3.09 14.32 16.46
N HIS A 67 -3.04 15.57 15.99
CA HIS A 67 -2.99 16.75 16.85
C HIS A 67 -4.29 16.97 17.66
N LEU A 68 -5.44 16.76 17.04
CA LEU A 68 -6.75 16.99 17.68
C LEU A 68 -7.14 15.87 18.66
N ILE A 69 -6.63 14.64 18.42
CA ILE A 69 -6.96 13.46 19.21
C ILE A 69 -5.66 12.68 19.47
N PRO A 70 -4.78 13.18 20.32
CA PRO A 70 -3.42 12.65 20.50
C PRO A 70 -3.36 11.25 21.11
N ASP A 71 -4.42 10.81 21.80
CA ASP A 71 -4.49 9.50 22.47
C ASP A 71 -5.10 8.39 21.57
N GLU A 72 -5.16 8.61 20.26
CA GLU A 72 -5.75 7.69 19.29
C GLU A 72 -4.67 6.96 18.47
N PRO A 73 -4.29 5.74 18.87
CA PRO A 73 -3.16 5.02 18.24
C PRO A 73 -3.36 4.78 16.75
N GLU A 74 -4.59 4.51 16.31
CA GLU A 74 -4.89 4.27 14.88
C GLU A 74 -4.78 5.52 14.01
N SER A 75 -5.08 6.72 14.53
CA SER A 75 -4.85 7.96 13.80
C SER A 75 -3.36 8.25 13.64
N ARG A 76 -2.57 7.95 14.67
CA ARG A 76 -1.11 8.01 14.63
C ARG A 76 -0.52 6.96 13.68
N GLY A 77 -1.03 5.73 13.73
CA GLY A 77 -0.66 4.67 12.79
C GLY A 77 -0.94 5.03 11.33
N LEU A 78 -2.10 5.65 11.05
CA LEU A 78 -2.39 6.17 9.72
C LEU A 78 -1.37 7.23 9.30
N LEU A 79 -1.09 8.24 10.14
CA LEU A 79 -0.08 9.26 9.81
C LEU A 79 1.28 8.64 9.51
N ALA A 80 1.76 7.71 10.36
CA ALA A 80 3.02 7.01 10.16
C ALA A 80 3.05 6.28 8.79
N LEU A 81 1.99 5.53 8.47
CA LEU A 81 1.85 4.82 7.20
C LEU A 81 1.97 5.78 5.99
N LEU A 82 1.24 6.90 6.04
CA LEU A 82 1.26 7.88 4.95
C LEU A 82 2.63 8.52 4.77
N LEU A 83 3.33 8.87 5.86
CA LEU A 83 4.67 9.45 5.84
C LEU A 83 5.68 8.48 5.23
N LEU A 84 5.75 7.25 5.73
CA LEU A 84 6.68 6.21 5.27
C LEU A 84 6.48 5.88 3.79
N GLN A 85 5.23 5.75 3.33
CA GLN A 85 4.97 5.52 1.91
C GLN A 85 5.30 6.75 1.06
N HIS A 86 4.94 7.97 1.51
CA HIS A 86 5.21 9.19 0.75
C HIS A 86 6.70 9.53 0.65
N ALA A 87 7.49 9.14 1.64
CA ALA A 87 8.93 9.34 1.65
C ALA A 87 9.61 8.76 0.40
N ARG A 88 9.07 7.69 -0.15
CA ARG A 88 9.63 6.97 -1.31
C ARG A 88 9.20 7.52 -2.66
N ARG A 89 8.32 8.53 -2.71
CA ARG A 89 7.69 9.07 -3.93
C ARG A 89 8.66 9.38 -5.07
N ALA A 90 9.81 9.98 -4.73
CA ALA A 90 10.81 10.40 -5.73
C ALA A 90 11.55 9.23 -6.41
N ALA A 91 11.51 8.04 -5.82
CA ALA A 91 12.16 6.83 -6.33
C ALA A 91 11.18 5.86 -7.02
N ARG A 92 9.86 6.12 -6.99
CA ARG A 92 8.84 5.22 -7.54
C ARG A 92 8.74 5.26 -9.06
N THR A 93 9.28 6.29 -9.68
CA THR A 93 9.35 6.40 -11.13
C THR A 93 10.77 6.73 -11.57
N ASP A 94 11.16 6.22 -12.74
CA ASP A 94 12.41 6.61 -13.41
C ASP A 94 12.26 7.91 -14.21
N ALA A 95 13.30 8.28 -14.97
CA ALA A 95 13.30 9.49 -15.78
C ALA A 95 12.31 9.44 -16.97
N ALA A 96 11.88 8.25 -17.38
CA ALA A 96 10.88 8.04 -18.42
C ALA A 96 9.43 8.03 -17.86
N GLY A 97 9.27 8.11 -16.53
CA GLY A 97 7.97 7.99 -15.84
C GLY A 97 7.50 6.54 -15.69
N ASP A 98 8.39 5.57 -15.88
CA ASP A 98 8.07 4.16 -15.71
C ASP A 98 8.16 3.75 -14.23
N LEU A 99 7.30 2.80 -13.85
CA LEU A 99 7.27 2.27 -12.49
C LEU A 99 8.60 1.59 -12.12
N VAL A 100 9.14 1.97 -10.96
CA VAL A 100 10.29 1.33 -10.30
C VAL A 100 9.79 0.60 -9.06
N THR A 101 10.00 -0.71 -9.02
CA THR A 101 9.58 -1.54 -7.86
C THR A 101 10.39 -1.19 -6.61
N LEU A 102 9.83 -1.46 -5.44
CA LEU A 102 10.49 -1.16 -4.16
C LEU A 102 11.90 -1.81 -4.03
N GLU A 103 12.06 -2.99 -4.61
CA GLU A 103 13.34 -3.72 -4.68
C GLU A 103 14.38 -2.95 -5.53
N ASP A 104 13.94 -2.30 -6.61
CA ASP A 104 14.81 -1.60 -7.57
C ASP A 104 14.98 -0.10 -7.24
N GLN A 105 14.28 0.43 -6.22
CA GLN A 105 14.34 1.84 -5.87
C GLN A 105 15.71 2.26 -5.32
N ASN A 106 16.21 3.39 -5.81
CA ASN A 106 17.37 4.05 -5.21
C ASN A 106 16.97 4.72 -3.88
N ARG A 107 17.32 4.09 -2.76
CA ARG A 107 16.99 4.54 -1.40
C ARG A 107 17.61 5.88 -1.04
N SER A 108 18.70 6.33 -1.71
CA SER A 108 19.25 7.68 -1.49
C SER A 108 18.34 8.81 -1.97
N ARG A 109 17.29 8.48 -2.75
CA ARG A 109 16.26 9.42 -3.19
C ARG A 109 15.05 9.49 -2.27
N TRP A 110 15.03 8.66 -1.23
CA TRP A 110 13.98 8.68 -0.23
C TRP A 110 14.11 9.91 0.67
N ASP A 111 12.98 10.41 1.15
CA ASP A 111 12.88 11.54 2.05
C ASP A 111 13.13 11.06 3.50
N HIS A 112 14.38 11.17 3.95
CA HIS A 112 14.78 10.65 5.26
C HIS A 112 14.12 11.39 6.42
N GLU A 113 13.78 12.69 6.28
CA GLU A 113 13.05 13.42 7.33
C GLU A 113 11.66 12.83 7.56
N LEU A 114 10.94 12.48 6.48
CA LEU A 114 9.65 11.81 6.58
C LEU A 114 9.77 10.38 7.11
N ILE A 115 10.85 9.67 6.78
CA ILE A 115 11.12 8.34 7.33
C ILE A 115 11.34 8.43 8.84
N ASP A 116 12.19 9.32 9.30
CA ASP A 116 12.50 9.48 10.71
C ASP A 116 11.24 9.85 11.53
N GLU A 117 10.41 10.78 11.01
CA GLU A 117 9.12 11.12 11.62
C GLU A 117 8.19 9.90 11.67
N GLY A 118 8.04 9.18 10.55
CA GLY A 118 7.18 8.00 10.47
C GLY A 118 7.62 6.87 11.40
N LEU A 119 8.91 6.58 11.46
CA LEU A 119 9.48 5.56 12.35
C LEU A 119 9.27 5.91 13.84
N ALA A 120 9.47 7.18 14.21
CA ALA A 120 9.21 7.65 15.57
C ALA A 120 7.75 7.45 15.99
N LEU A 121 6.80 7.68 15.07
CA LEU A 121 5.37 7.44 15.32
C LEU A 121 5.05 5.95 15.48
N VAL A 122 5.66 5.07 14.65
CA VAL A 122 5.52 3.61 14.79
C VAL A 122 6.02 3.15 16.15
N ASP A 123 7.20 3.60 16.57
CA ASP A 123 7.82 3.20 17.84
C ASP A 123 7.05 3.72 19.06
N ALA A 124 6.38 4.87 18.93
CA ALA A 124 5.54 5.45 19.99
C ALA A 124 4.15 4.80 20.12
N SER A 125 3.74 3.93 19.19
CA SER A 125 2.39 3.35 19.18
C SER A 125 2.40 1.84 18.95
N PRO A 126 3.10 1.05 19.76
CA PRO A 126 3.09 -0.41 19.63
C PRO A 126 1.69 -0.96 19.88
N GLY A 127 1.27 -1.95 19.10
CA GLY A 127 -0.03 -2.59 19.20
C GLY A 127 -1.20 -1.77 18.65
N ALA A 128 -0.93 -0.76 17.83
CA ALA A 128 -1.96 -0.09 17.06
C ALA A 128 -2.69 -1.10 16.15
N GLY A 129 -3.96 -0.80 15.79
CA GLY A 129 -4.78 -1.66 14.93
C GLY A 129 -4.32 -1.69 13.45
N PRO A 130 -5.27 -1.82 12.50
CA PRO A 130 -4.92 -2.06 11.09
C PRO A 130 -3.98 -1.05 10.43
N TYR A 131 -4.09 0.25 10.73
CA TYR A 131 -3.18 1.24 10.16
C TYR A 131 -1.78 1.18 10.81
N GLY A 132 -1.71 0.96 12.12
CA GLY A 132 -0.44 0.78 12.81
C GLY A 132 0.32 -0.45 12.33
N LEU A 133 -0.36 -1.57 12.08
CA LEU A 133 0.25 -2.77 11.51
C LEU A 133 0.79 -2.52 10.09
N GLN A 134 0.03 -1.82 9.24
CA GLN A 134 0.51 -1.44 7.92
C GLN A 134 1.70 -0.46 7.98
N ALA A 135 1.70 0.47 8.94
CA ALA A 135 2.84 1.35 9.19
C ALA A 135 4.09 0.56 9.64
N ALA A 136 3.91 -0.44 10.52
CA ALA A 136 5.02 -1.32 10.94
C ALA A 136 5.59 -2.14 9.76
N ILE A 137 4.74 -2.62 8.85
CA ILE A 137 5.17 -3.28 7.61
C ILE A 137 5.98 -2.30 6.74
N ALA A 138 5.51 -1.08 6.54
CA ALA A 138 6.24 -0.07 5.79
C ALA A 138 7.59 0.26 6.46
N ALA A 139 7.63 0.35 7.79
CA ALA A 139 8.83 0.59 8.59
C ALA A 139 9.90 -0.51 8.40
N CYS A 140 9.52 -1.79 8.21
CA CYS A 140 10.49 -2.86 7.92
C CYS A 140 11.27 -2.57 6.62
N HIS A 141 10.62 -2.01 5.61
CA HIS A 141 11.30 -1.61 4.37
C HIS A 141 12.18 -0.38 4.56
N ASP A 142 11.69 0.61 5.31
CA ASP A 142 12.38 1.90 5.47
C ASP A 142 13.58 1.82 6.43
N ARG A 143 13.58 0.86 7.37
CA ARG A 143 14.72 0.55 8.25
C ARG A 143 15.83 -0.22 7.55
N ALA A 144 15.51 -0.97 6.50
CA ALA A 144 16.51 -1.75 5.78
C ALA A 144 17.38 -0.81 4.93
N PRO A 145 18.72 -0.78 5.10
CA PRO A 145 19.59 0.06 4.28
C PRO A 145 19.64 -0.41 2.82
N ARG A 146 19.43 -1.69 2.55
CA ARG A 146 19.41 -2.29 1.22
C ARG A 146 18.19 -3.22 1.10
N PRO A 147 17.71 -3.49 -0.12
CA PRO A 147 16.55 -4.38 -0.35
C PRO A 147 16.71 -5.78 0.26
N GLU A 148 17.90 -6.34 0.17
CA GLU A 148 18.25 -7.67 0.72
C GLU A 148 18.26 -7.72 2.24
N ASP A 149 18.36 -6.57 2.92
CA ASP A 149 18.34 -6.47 4.38
C ASP A 149 16.90 -6.36 4.94
N THR A 150 15.86 -6.39 4.07
CA THR A 150 14.46 -6.31 4.50
C THR A 150 14.06 -7.54 5.31
N ASP A 151 13.54 -7.32 6.51
CA ASP A 151 13.05 -8.41 7.38
C ASP A 151 11.69 -8.95 6.91
N TRP A 152 11.74 -9.82 5.91
CA TRP A 152 10.55 -10.43 5.34
C TRP A 152 9.81 -11.37 6.30
N ALA A 153 10.53 -11.98 7.25
CA ALA A 153 9.92 -12.83 8.27
C ALA A 153 9.07 -11.97 9.23
N GLN A 154 9.57 -10.79 9.64
CA GLN A 154 8.79 -9.84 10.43
C GLN A 154 7.58 -9.32 9.63
N ILE A 155 7.76 -8.99 8.35
CA ILE A 155 6.65 -8.54 7.49
C ILE A 155 5.57 -9.62 7.39
N ALA A 156 5.93 -10.89 7.19
CA ALA A 156 4.99 -12.00 7.14
C ALA A 156 4.20 -12.14 8.45
N SER A 157 4.88 -12.02 9.61
CA SER A 157 4.24 -12.04 10.93
C SER A 157 3.27 -10.88 11.14
N LEU A 158 3.63 -9.67 10.71
CA LEU A 158 2.75 -8.50 10.78
C LEU A 158 1.51 -8.65 9.87
N TYR A 159 1.66 -9.29 8.71
CA TYR A 159 0.50 -9.62 7.86
C TYR A 159 -0.39 -10.71 8.49
N ASP A 160 0.16 -11.68 9.23
CA ASP A 160 -0.63 -12.64 10.02
C ASP A 160 -1.50 -11.92 11.07
N GLU A 161 -0.95 -10.90 11.72
CA GLU A 161 -1.71 -10.08 12.67
C GLU A 161 -2.77 -9.23 11.98
N LEU A 162 -2.40 -8.61 10.86
CA LEU A 162 -3.32 -7.77 10.07
C LEU A 162 -4.50 -8.60 9.53
N GLU A 163 -4.26 -9.83 9.07
CA GLU A 163 -5.30 -10.73 8.57
C GLU A 163 -6.28 -11.13 9.68
N ARG A 164 -5.79 -11.29 10.93
CA ARG A 164 -6.67 -11.59 12.09
C ARG A 164 -7.58 -10.42 12.47
N VAL A 165 -7.09 -9.16 12.38
CA VAL A 165 -7.86 -7.98 12.79
C VAL A 165 -8.67 -7.38 11.66
N ARG A 166 -8.23 -7.54 10.41
CA ARG A 166 -8.88 -7.03 9.20
C ARG A 166 -8.73 -7.99 8.03
N PRO A 167 -9.43 -9.12 8.04
CA PRO A 167 -9.34 -10.11 6.97
C PRO A 167 -9.79 -9.52 5.63
N SER A 168 -8.97 -9.71 4.60
CA SER A 168 -9.33 -9.39 3.22
C SER A 168 -8.48 -10.19 2.24
N PRO A 169 -8.99 -10.50 1.03
CA PRO A 169 -8.20 -11.19 0.01
C PRO A 169 -6.92 -10.44 -0.38
N VAL A 170 -6.91 -9.10 -0.33
CA VAL A 170 -5.73 -8.28 -0.61
C VAL A 170 -4.68 -8.40 0.51
N VAL A 171 -5.10 -8.45 1.77
CA VAL A 171 -4.17 -8.70 2.90
C VAL A 171 -3.54 -10.08 2.75
N ALA A 172 -4.35 -11.11 2.45
CA ALA A 172 -3.87 -12.47 2.22
C ALA A 172 -2.91 -12.56 1.01
N LEU A 173 -3.16 -11.81 -0.07
CA LEU A 173 -2.25 -11.67 -1.21
C LEU A 173 -0.88 -11.12 -0.77
N ASN A 174 -0.88 -10.00 -0.05
CA ASN A 174 0.36 -9.36 0.39
C ASN A 174 1.13 -10.22 1.39
N ARG A 175 0.41 -10.94 2.28
CA ARG A 175 0.99 -11.96 3.15
C ARG A 175 1.68 -13.06 2.35
N ALA A 176 1.03 -13.57 1.29
CA ALA A 176 1.61 -14.60 0.44
C ALA A 176 2.91 -14.15 -0.23
N VAL A 177 2.99 -12.88 -0.67
CA VAL A 177 4.21 -12.29 -1.19
C VAL A 177 5.29 -12.21 -0.11
N ALA A 178 4.96 -11.75 1.10
CA ALA A 178 5.93 -11.66 2.20
C ALA A 178 6.49 -13.04 2.58
N VAL A 179 5.63 -14.06 2.66
CA VAL A 179 6.05 -15.46 2.89
C VAL A 179 6.92 -15.97 1.75
N ALA A 180 6.61 -15.63 0.50
CA ALA A 180 7.44 -16.02 -0.64
C ALA A 180 8.86 -15.42 -0.57
N MET A 181 8.96 -14.18 -0.10
CA MET A 181 10.25 -13.50 0.06
C MET A 181 11.04 -14.05 1.25
N ALA A 182 10.39 -14.53 2.31
CA ALA A 182 11.03 -15.14 3.48
C ALA A 182 11.41 -16.60 3.24
N ASP A 183 10.50 -17.42 2.71
CA ASP A 183 10.56 -18.88 2.70
C ASP A 183 10.68 -19.47 1.28
N GLY A 184 10.75 -18.61 0.27
CA GLY A 184 10.87 -18.99 -1.14
C GLY A 184 9.55 -18.98 -1.92
N PRO A 185 9.64 -18.85 -3.26
CA PRO A 185 8.48 -18.55 -4.12
C PRO A 185 7.39 -19.63 -4.08
N ASP A 186 7.74 -20.89 -3.92
CA ASP A 186 6.74 -21.97 -3.85
C ASP A 186 5.87 -21.89 -2.59
N ALA A 187 6.42 -21.37 -1.47
CA ALA A 187 5.63 -21.16 -0.26
C ALA A 187 4.54 -20.10 -0.50
N GLY A 188 4.89 -18.99 -1.13
CA GLY A 188 3.93 -17.97 -1.50
C GLY A 188 2.90 -18.43 -2.55
N LEU A 189 3.32 -19.15 -3.58
CA LEU A 189 2.43 -19.69 -4.60
C LEU A 189 1.32 -20.56 -4.02
N ARG A 190 1.66 -21.43 -3.04
CA ARG A 190 0.64 -22.24 -2.32
C ARG A 190 -0.40 -21.39 -1.59
N LEU A 191 0.00 -20.22 -1.07
CA LEU A 191 -0.91 -19.28 -0.40
C LEU A 191 -1.74 -18.46 -1.39
N LEU A 192 -1.24 -18.22 -2.61
CA LEU A 192 -1.99 -17.54 -3.66
C LEU A 192 -3.08 -18.39 -4.28
N ASP A 193 -2.89 -19.72 -4.39
CA ASP A 193 -3.82 -20.59 -5.11
C ASP A 193 -5.28 -20.49 -4.64
N PRO A 194 -5.61 -20.49 -3.33
CA PRO A 194 -6.99 -20.35 -2.86
C PRO A 194 -7.59 -18.96 -3.11
N LEU A 195 -6.76 -17.90 -3.34
CA LEU A 195 -7.23 -16.53 -3.58
C LEU A 195 -7.65 -16.29 -5.03
N ALA A 196 -7.42 -17.24 -5.94
CA ALA A 196 -7.61 -17.06 -7.37
C ALA A 196 -9.06 -16.71 -7.75
N VAL A 197 -10.05 -17.19 -7.03
CA VAL A 197 -11.48 -16.91 -7.31
C VAL A 197 -11.83 -15.48 -6.90
N ASP A 198 -11.42 -15.07 -5.70
CA ASP A 198 -11.77 -13.75 -5.15
C ASP A 198 -11.02 -12.61 -5.85
N LEU A 199 -9.81 -12.89 -6.35
CA LEU A 199 -8.90 -11.90 -6.95
C LEU A 199 -8.74 -12.06 -8.47
N ASP A 200 -9.57 -12.85 -9.16
CA ASP A 200 -9.46 -13.09 -10.61
C ASP A 200 -9.47 -11.79 -11.44
N ARG A 201 -10.17 -10.76 -10.98
CA ARG A 201 -10.25 -9.45 -11.66
C ARG A 201 -9.28 -8.41 -11.12
N TYR A 202 -8.36 -8.77 -10.24
CA TYR A 202 -7.41 -7.87 -9.61
C TYR A 202 -6.02 -8.07 -10.23
N HIS A 203 -5.57 -7.11 -11.05
CA HIS A 203 -4.32 -7.24 -11.81
C HIS A 203 -3.08 -7.47 -10.94
N HIS A 204 -3.01 -6.89 -9.74
CA HIS A 204 -1.89 -7.11 -8.82
C HIS A 204 -1.77 -8.58 -8.37
N PHE A 205 -2.90 -9.31 -8.26
CA PHE A 205 -2.85 -10.76 -7.98
C PHE A 205 -2.11 -11.51 -9.07
N HIS A 206 -2.44 -11.24 -10.34
CA HIS A 206 -1.79 -11.89 -11.48
C HIS A 206 -0.34 -11.45 -11.62
N ALA A 207 -0.03 -10.17 -11.35
CA ALA A 207 1.33 -9.64 -11.35
C ALA A 207 2.20 -10.29 -10.26
N ALA A 208 1.70 -10.41 -9.03
CA ALA A 208 2.39 -11.08 -7.94
C ALA A 208 2.61 -12.57 -8.24
N ARG A 209 1.57 -13.28 -8.74
CA ARG A 209 1.68 -14.67 -9.16
C ARG A 209 2.73 -14.84 -10.25
N ALA A 210 2.77 -13.95 -11.25
CA ALA A 210 3.74 -13.97 -12.34
C ALA A 210 5.18 -13.77 -11.82
N ASP A 211 5.41 -12.83 -10.90
CA ASP A 211 6.74 -12.61 -10.34
C ASP A 211 7.21 -13.82 -9.51
N LEU A 212 6.34 -14.41 -8.70
CA LEU A 212 6.68 -15.62 -7.94
C LEU A 212 6.98 -16.83 -8.84
N LEU A 213 6.21 -17.03 -9.92
CA LEU A 213 6.48 -18.06 -10.91
C LEU A 213 7.80 -17.82 -11.62
N ARG A 214 8.13 -16.59 -11.97
CA ARG A 214 9.41 -16.21 -12.55
C ARG A 214 10.57 -16.52 -11.59
N ARG A 215 10.43 -16.15 -10.31
CA ARG A 215 11.43 -16.46 -9.25
C ARG A 215 11.59 -17.96 -9.01
N ALA A 216 10.55 -18.74 -9.24
CA ALA A 216 10.56 -20.19 -9.20
C ALA A 216 11.13 -20.85 -10.49
N GLY A 217 11.54 -20.07 -11.49
CA GLY A 217 12.04 -20.59 -12.77
C GLY A 217 10.95 -21.16 -13.70
N ARG A 218 9.67 -20.89 -13.40
CA ARG A 218 8.50 -21.39 -14.16
C ARG A 218 8.07 -20.38 -15.24
N GLY A 219 8.98 -20.11 -16.20
CA GLY A 219 8.84 -19.07 -17.22
C GLY A 219 7.52 -19.10 -18.03
N PRO A 220 7.11 -20.23 -18.62
CA PRO A 220 5.86 -20.30 -19.40
C PRO A 220 4.60 -19.96 -18.59
N GLU A 221 4.55 -20.37 -17.32
CA GLU A 221 3.44 -20.07 -16.42
C GLU A 221 3.47 -18.60 -15.98
N ALA A 222 4.66 -18.05 -15.73
CA ALA A 222 4.86 -16.64 -15.44
C ALA A 222 4.38 -15.76 -16.61
N ALA A 223 4.73 -16.11 -17.85
CA ALA A 223 4.26 -15.42 -19.06
C ALA A 223 2.73 -15.38 -19.12
N THR A 224 2.06 -16.50 -18.90
CA THR A 224 0.59 -16.60 -18.87
C THR A 224 -0.01 -15.69 -17.80
N ALA A 225 0.58 -15.65 -16.60
CA ALA A 225 0.11 -14.81 -15.52
C ALA A 225 0.34 -13.30 -15.81
N TYR A 226 1.48 -12.92 -16.45
CA TYR A 226 1.70 -11.55 -16.93
C TYR A 226 0.69 -11.15 -17.99
N ASP A 227 0.36 -12.03 -18.95
CA ASP A 227 -0.67 -11.77 -19.97
C ASP A 227 -2.04 -11.48 -19.31
N ARG A 228 -2.37 -12.20 -18.22
CA ARG A 228 -3.61 -11.94 -17.47
C ARG A 228 -3.56 -10.60 -16.73
N ALA A 229 -2.44 -10.24 -16.10
CA ALA A 229 -2.26 -8.93 -15.47
C ALA A 229 -2.40 -7.79 -16.47
N LEU A 230 -1.77 -7.92 -17.65
CA LEU A 230 -1.83 -6.95 -18.75
C LEU A 230 -3.23 -6.73 -19.29
N ALA A 231 -4.07 -7.76 -19.30
CA ALA A 231 -5.47 -7.65 -19.73
C ALA A 231 -6.34 -6.83 -18.74
N LEU A 232 -5.89 -6.64 -17.50
CA LEU A 232 -6.65 -6.02 -16.41
C LEU A 232 -6.10 -4.66 -15.97
N VAL A 233 -4.81 -4.39 -16.20
CA VAL A 233 -4.15 -3.16 -15.74
C VAL A 233 -4.71 -1.93 -16.45
N GLY A 234 -5.02 -0.88 -15.66
CA GLY A 234 -5.54 0.40 -16.14
C GLY A 234 -4.47 1.47 -16.33
N ASN A 235 -3.42 1.47 -15.52
CA ASN A 235 -2.38 2.50 -15.54
C ASN A 235 -1.27 2.18 -16.57
N ASP A 236 -0.87 3.19 -17.36
CA ASP A 236 0.11 3.01 -18.45
C ASP A 236 1.53 2.73 -17.92
N ALA A 237 1.95 3.31 -16.79
CA ALA A 237 3.27 3.07 -16.22
C ALA A 237 3.41 1.62 -15.72
N GLU A 238 2.37 1.08 -15.08
CA GLU A 238 2.31 -0.31 -14.66
C GLU A 238 2.25 -1.24 -15.86
N ARG A 239 1.47 -0.90 -16.90
CA ARG A 239 1.40 -1.66 -18.15
C ARG A 239 2.77 -1.83 -18.77
N ARG A 240 3.54 -0.73 -18.96
CA ARG A 240 4.89 -0.79 -19.51
C ARG A 240 5.84 -1.64 -18.66
N TYR A 241 5.71 -1.56 -17.32
CA TYR A 241 6.46 -2.42 -16.42
C TYR A 241 6.15 -3.91 -16.65
N LEU A 242 4.86 -4.28 -16.68
CA LEU A 242 4.42 -5.66 -16.90
C LEU A 242 4.83 -6.20 -18.27
N GLU A 243 4.79 -5.38 -19.33
CA GLU A 243 5.24 -5.74 -20.69
C GLU A 243 6.74 -6.09 -20.71
N ARG A 244 7.58 -5.27 -20.05
CA ARG A 244 9.02 -5.57 -19.92
C ARG A 244 9.28 -6.88 -19.17
N ARG A 245 8.57 -7.09 -18.05
CA ARG A 245 8.70 -8.33 -17.27
C ARG A 245 8.23 -9.55 -18.04
N ARG A 246 7.15 -9.41 -18.77
CA ARG A 246 6.59 -10.48 -19.63
C ARG A 246 7.57 -10.87 -20.74
N THR A 247 8.22 -9.90 -21.38
CA THR A 247 9.23 -10.16 -22.42
C THR A 247 10.45 -10.91 -21.84
N ALA A 248 10.92 -10.49 -20.68
CA ALA A 248 12.09 -11.09 -20.02
C ALA A 248 11.91 -12.55 -19.56
N VAL A 249 10.68 -13.08 -19.52
CA VAL A 249 10.44 -14.51 -19.19
C VAL A 249 10.15 -15.37 -20.42
N ALA A 250 10.10 -14.76 -21.62
CA ALA A 250 9.89 -15.46 -22.90
C ALA A 250 11.22 -15.82 -23.59
N ASP A 251 12.30 -15.14 -23.18
CA ASP A 251 13.68 -15.39 -23.63
C ASP A 251 14.37 -16.44 -22.73
#